data_ea3c84027cbe18a5725399aaa6d6a048
#
_entry.id   ea3c84027cbe18a5725399aaa6d6a048
#
_cell.length_a   1.000
_cell.length_b   1.000
_cell.length_c   1.000
_cell.angle_alpha   90.00
_cell.angle_beta   90.00
_cell.angle_gamma   90.00
#
_symmetry.space_group_name_H-M   'P 1'
#
loop_
_entity.id
_entity.type
_entity.pdbx_description
1 polymer ?
#
loop_
_entity_poly.entity_id
_entity_poly.type
_entity_poly.pdbx_seq_one_letter_code
_entity_poly.pdbx_strand_id
1 'polypeptide(L)'
;MKKKFIFLAIVIFIFFINSLMTFSERVINNLEQLEERNGKTYVRGEKEAFTGTLNVYRDGNWLFSEVPFKNGLRDGVQKDYYKSGKLRWSGFFKNGKREGSAKSFYENGNVEFEENHVNGLQNGIIKEYYENGKIKSERPMKMGKKNGVSKNYHENGQLASVVTFKNDLQEGVQKDYFDNGNLEVEFVYKNGKREGLYKRYYRSGKLELEMPYKDGKENGKSKQYWENGNIMNEATYKNGMLEGPQKAYHENGVLKVEMTLKDERPIGDVLTYDEKGKLIGKERY
;
A
#
# COMPACT_ATOMS: atom_id res chain seq x y z
N MET A 1 58.75 24.28 -63.38
CA MET A 1 59.22 23.45 -62.22
C MET A 1 58.48 23.92 -61.00
N LYS A 2 57.48 23.14 -60.51
CA LYS A 2 56.66 23.49 -59.36
C LYS A 2 57.27 22.83 -58.13
N LYS A 3 57.72 23.59 -57.13
CA LYS A 3 58.21 23.13 -55.88
C LYS A 3 56.94 22.87 -54.98
N LYS A 4 56.71 21.63 -54.60
CA LYS A 4 55.71 21.25 -53.57
C LYS A 4 56.33 21.54 -52.23
N PHE A 5 55.71 22.47 -51.49
CA PHE A 5 55.93 22.62 -50.05
C PHE A 5 55.11 21.51 -49.29
N ILE A 6 55.87 20.65 -48.68
CA ILE A 6 55.24 19.67 -47.70
C ILE A 6 55.19 20.38 -46.36
N PHE A 7 53.96 20.70 -45.91
CA PHE A 7 53.72 21.17 -44.56
C PHE A 7 53.69 19.94 -43.63
N LEU A 8 54.75 19.81 -42.86
CA LEU A 8 54.79 18.81 -41.79
C LEU A 8 53.97 19.34 -40.61
N ALA A 9 52.73 18.95 -40.51
CA ALA A 9 51.90 19.21 -39.33
C ALA A 9 52.40 18.31 -38.20
N ILE A 10 53.12 18.88 -37.25
CA ILE A 10 53.41 18.21 -35.96
C ILE A 10 52.15 18.28 -35.16
N VAL A 11 51.39 17.18 -35.17
CA VAL A 11 50.30 16.97 -34.23
C VAL A 11 50.93 16.63 -32.88
N ILE A 12 51.00 17.64 -32.02
CA ILE A 12 51.32 17.43 -30.60
C ILE A 12 50.13 16.74 -30.01
N PHE A 13 50.16 15.41 -29.93
CA PHE A 13 49.29 14.61 -29.09
C PHE A 13 49.66 14.92 -27.64
N ILE A 14 48.99 15.91 -27.06
CA ILE A 14 48.95 16.06 -25.61
C ILE A 14 48.16 14.88 -25.07
N PHE A 15 48.87 13.82 -24.72
CA PHE A 15 48.35 12.79 -23.83
C PHE A 15 48.04 13.49 -22.51
N PHE A 16 46.81 13.94 -22.36
CA PHE A 16 46.22 14.03 -21.05
C PHE A 16 46.17 12.59 -20.52
N ILE A 17 47.24 12.20 -19.88
CA ILE A 17 47.17 11.12 -18.88
C ILE A 17 46.28 11.70 -17.79
N ASN A 18 44.94 11.56 -17.99
CA ASN A 18 44.05 11.44 -16.86
C ASN A 18 44.62 10.26 -16.07
N SER A 19 45.49 10.56 -15.11
CA SER A 19 45.71 9.66 -14.02
C SER A 19 44.30 9.45 -13.46
N LEU A 20 43.63 8.38 -13.87
CA LEU A 20 42.67 7.68 -13.05
C LEU A 20 43.45 7.39 -11.77
N MET A 21 43.52 8.38 -10.87
CA MET A 21 43.65 8.07 -9.47
C MET A 21 42.48 7.16 -9.23
N THR A 22 42.71 5.85 -9.23
CA THR A 22 41.89 4.91 -8.49
C THR A 22 41.99 5.40 -7.06
N PHE A 23 41.10 6.33 -6.71
CA PHE A 23 40.83 6.60 -5.32
C PHE A 23 40.42 5.23 -4.78
N SER A 24 41.34 4.57 -4.09
CA SER A 24 41.00 3.43 -3.28
C SER A 24 39.85 3.92 -2.43
N GLU A 25 38.64 3.39 -2.69
CA GLU A 25 37.45 3.83 -2.01
C GLU A 25 37.69 3.63 -0.53
N ARG A 26 37.69 4.72 0.23
CA ARG A 26 37.98 4.68 1.66
C ARG A 26 36.88 3.91 2.36
N VAL A 27 37.22 2.83 3.03
CA VAL A 27 36.26 1.99 3.75
C VAL A 27 36.48 2.14 5.25
N ILE A 28 35.38 2.37 5.97
CA ILE A 28 35.34 2.42 7.44
C ILE A 28 34.48 1.25 7.92
N ASN A 29 35.01 0.47 8.85
CA ASN A 29 34.36 -0.75 9.37
C ASN A 29 33.86 -0.59 10.82
N ASN A 30 34.04 0.59 11.41
CA ASN A 30 33.62 0.86 12.80
C ASN A 30 32.90 2.22 12.87
N LEU A 31 31.63 2.18 13.26
CA LEU A 31 30.79 3.38 13.48
C LEU A 31 31.39 4.34 14.51
N GLU A 32 32.13 3.84 15.52
CA GLU A 32 32.75 4.68 16.56
C GLU A 32 33.82 5.63 16.00
N GLN A 33 34.34 5.34 14.81
CA GLN A 33 35.30 6.23 14.13
C GLN A 33 34.61 7.44 13.52
N LEU A 34 33.27 7.44 13.43
CA LEU A 34 32.51 8.51 12.83
C LEU A 34 31.88 9.43 13.87
N GLU A 35 31.63 10.64 13.47
CA GLU A 35 30.87 11.63 14.22
C GLU A 35 30.03 12.48 13.29
N GLU A 36 28.90 13.00 13.77
CA GLU A 36 28.05 13.89 13.03
C GLU A 36 28.28 15.34 13.47
N ARG A 37 28.51 16.25 12.50
CA ARG A 37 28.63 17.68 12.71
C ARG A 37 27.80 18.41 11.68
N ASN A 38 26.83 19.23 12.14
CA ASN A 38 25.95 20.05 11.26
C ASN A 38 25.27 19.23 10.14
N GLY A 39 24.74 18.04 10.48
CA GLY A 39 24.04 17.16 9.55
C GLY A 39 24.94 16.46 8.52
N LYS A 40 26.25 16.46 8.73
CA LYS A 40 27.24 15.74 7.90
C LYS A 40 28.07 14.79 8.75
N THR A 41 28.46 13.68 8.16
CA THR A 41 29.29 12.66 8.77
C THR A 41 30.78 12.96 8.52
N TYR A 42 31.59 12.82 9.53
CA TYR A 42 33.04 12.99 9.54
C TYR A 42 33.73 11.80 10.19
N VAL A 43 34.97 11.55 9.82
CA VAL A 43 35.82 10.71 10.69
C VAL A 43 36.30 11.53 11.86
N ARG A 44 36.29 10.96 13.07
CA ARG A 44 36.69 11.67 14.30
C ARG A 44 38.09 12.28 14.15
N GLY A 45 38.19 13.54 14.48
CA GLY A 45 39.42 14.31 14.40
C GLY A 45 39.76 14.86 13.01
N GLU A 46 39.00 14.52 11.97
CA GLU A 46 39.20 15.06 10.63
C GLU A 46 38.37 16.34 10.39
N LYS A 47 38.92 17.24 9.60
CA LYS A 47 38.25 18.49 9.23
C LYS A 47 37.32 18.30 8.02
N GLU A 48 37.71 17.43 7.11
CA GLU A 48 36.97 17.15 5.89
C GLU A 48 35.84 16.18 6.14
N ALA A 49 34.69 16.42 5.52
CA ALA A 49 33.53 15.56 5.60
C ALA A 49 33.79 14.21 4.89
N PHE A 50 33.33 13.12 5.49
CA PHE A 50 33.64 11.77 5.04
C PHE A 50 33.16 11.51 3.60
N THR A 51 34.06 10.99 2.79
CA THR A 51 33.77 10.41 1.46
C THR A 51 34.36 9.01 1.43
N GLY A 52 33.52 8.00 1.11
CA GLY A 52 33.88 6.59 1.12
C GLY A 52 32.69 5.71 1.46
N THR A 53 32.96 4.45 1.78
CA THR A 53 31.92 3.48 2.20
C THR A 53 32.06 3.13 3.67
N LEU A 54 30.97 3.17 4.41
CA LEU A 54 30.85 2.66 5.75
C LEU A 54 30.27 1.24 5.68
N ASN A 55 31.05 0.26 6.15
CA ASN A 55 30.59 -1.10 6.37
C ASN A 55 30.11 -1.25 7.83
N VAL A 56 28.86 -1.62 7.99
CA VAL A 56 28.24 -1.87 9.29
C VAL A 56 28.19 -3.36 9.54
N TYR A 57 28.85 -3.81 10.62
CA TYR A 57 28.82 -5.20 11.06
C TYR A 57 27.91 -5.37 12.27
N ARG A 58 27.30 -6.54 12.42
CA ARG A 58 26.45 -6.92 13.56
C ARG A 58 26.97 -8.21 14.22
N ASP A 59 26.25 -8.67 15.21
CA ASP A 59 26.54 -9.83 16.07
C ASP A 59 27.25 -10.98 15.34
N GLY A 60 28.48 -11.32 15.77
CA GLY A 60 29.32 -12.33 15.14
C GLY A 60 30.06 -11.85 13.89
N ASN A 61 30.19 -10.54 13.72
CA ASN A 61 31.04 -9.91 12.69
C ASN A 61 30.59 -10.18 11.22
N TRP A 62 29.27 -10.29 10.99
CA TRP A 62 28.74 -10.39 9.63
C TRP A 62 28.38 -8.99 9.08
N LEU A 63 28.64 -8.77 7.80
CA LEU A 63 28.35 -7.52 7.12
C LEU A 63 26.82 -7.33 7.01
N PHE A 64 26.30 -6.32 7.73
CA PHE A 64 24.89 -5.97 7.71
C PHE A 64 24.56 -4.92 6.63
N SER A 65 25.43 -3.91 6.45
CA SER A 65 25.16 -2.82 5.51
C SER A 65 26.43 -2.21 4.94
N GLU A 66 26.38 -1.85 3.65
CA GLU A 66 27.34 -1.01 2.95
C GLU A 66 26.67 0.33 2.66
N VAL A 67 27.20 1.41 3.23
CA VAL A 67 26.60 2.76 3.12
C VAL A 67 27.61 3.70 2.47
N PRO A 68 27.39 4.12 1.22
CA PRO A 68 28.26 5.07 0.53
C PRO A 68 28.00 6.51 1.00
N PHE A 69 29.08 7.26 1.17
CA PHE A 69 29.08 8.67 1.53
C PHE A 69 29.89 9.50 0.55
N LYS A 70 29.41 10.71 0.28
CA LYS A 70 30.13 11.76 -0.43
C LYS A 70 29.95 13.09 0.28
N ASN A 71 31.07 13.71 0.68
CA ASN A 71 31.06 14.98 1.41
C ASN A 71 30.18 14.93 2.68
N GLY A 72 30.21 13.80 3.41
CA GLY A 72 29.48 13.58 4.67
C GLY A 72 27.99 13.25 4.51
N LEU A 73 27.48 13.14 3.32
CA LEU A 73 26.10 12.75 3.04
C LEU A 73 26.05 11.39 2.35
N ARG A 74 25.00 10.60 2.62
CA ARG A 74 24.75 9.36 1.86
C ARG A 74 24.61 9.70 0.38
N ASP A 75 25.41 9.07 -0.46
CA ASP A 75 25.42 9.32 -1.91
C ASP A 75 25.95 8.08 -2.62
N GLY A 76 25.08 7.41 -3.38
CA GLY A 76 25.34 6.13 -4.02
C GLY A 76 24.36 5.05 -3.63
N VAL A 77 24.65 3.79 -3.98
CA VAL A 77 23.81 2.63 -3.69
C VAL A 77 24.15 2.05 -2.32
N GLN A 78 23.25 2.22 -1.35
CA GLN A 78 23.32 1.49 -0.10
C GLN A 78 22.80 0.07 -0.31
N LYS A 79 23.45 -0.91 0.31
CA LYS A 79 23.04 -2.31 0.34
C LYS A 79 22.98 -2.80 1.77
N ASP A 80 21.92 -3.52 2.10
CA ASP A 80 21.77 -4.23 3.37
C ASP A 80 21.69 -5.73 3.09
N TYR A 81 22.23 -6.54 3.98
CA TYR A 81 22.32 -7.98 3.79
C TYR A 81 21.63 -8.73 4.92
N TYR A 82 21.24 -9.97 4.67
CA TYR A 82 20.89 -10.96 5.67
C TYR A 82 22.15 -11.53 6.32
N LYS A 83 21.99 -12.20 7.44
CA LYS A 83 23.10 -12.92 8.11
C LYS A 83 23.73 -14.00 7.23
N SER A 84 22.97 -14.55 6.28
CA SER A 84 23.44 -15.49 5.25
C SER A 84 24.32 -14.85 4.18
N GLY A 85 24.48 -13.51 4.20
CA GLY A 85 25.23 -12.76 3.17
C GLY A 85 24.39 -12.44 1.94
N LYS A 86 23.15 -12.90 1.83
CA LYS A 86 22.27 -12.56 0.71
C LYS A 86 21.78 -11.11 0.83
N LEU A 87 21.58 -10.45 -0.32
CA LEU A 87 21.04 -9.10 -0.37
C LEU A 87 19.63 -9.05 0.20
N ARG A 88 19.41 -8.17 1.18
CA ARG A 88 18.13 -7.92 1.82
C ARG A 88 17.44 -6.66 1.30
N TRP A 89 18.23 -5.61 1.04
CA TRP A 89 17.73 -4.33 0.56
C TRP A 89 18.79 -3.60 -0.26
N SER A 90 18.35 -2.85 -1.26
CA SER A 90 19.21 -1.96 -2.05
C SER A 90 18.43 -0.72 -2.45
N GLY A 91 19.05 0.46 -2.32
CA GLY A 91 18.45 1.72 -2.74
C GLY A 91 19.48 2.81 -2.95
N PHE A 92 19.18 3.71 -3.86
CA PHE A 92 20.07 4.82 -4.21
C PHE A 92 19.78 6.05 -3.35
N PHE A 93 20.84 6.69 -2.88
CA PHE A 93 20.81 7.95 -2.17
C PHE A 93 21.56 9.02 -2.96
N LYS A 94 21.06 10.23 -2.93
CA LYS A 94 21.73 11.42 -3.46
C LYS A 94 21.65 12.55 -2.45
N ASN A 95 22.81 13.08 -2.05
CA ASN A 95 22.89 14.14 -1.05
C ASN A 95 22.05 13.86 0.21
N GLY A 96 22.12 12.65 0.75
CA GLY A 96 21.42 12.20 1.96
C GLY A 96 19.96 11.82 1.78
N LYS A 97 19.36 12.03 0.60
CA LYS A 97 17.95 11.69 0.32
C LYS A 97 17.84 10.46 -0.56
N ARG A 98 16.81 9.64 -0.34
CA ARG A 98 16.49 8.56 -1.27
C ARG A 98 16.12 9.14 -2.63
N GLU A 99 16.66 8.53 -3.69
CA GLU A 99 16.44 8.95 -5.07
C GLU A 99 16.37 7.71 -5.98
N GLY A 100 15.44 7.70 -6.94
CA GLY A 100 15.27 6.56 -7.84
C GLY A 100 14.74 5.29 -7.15
N SER A 101 15.09 4.13 -7.71
CA SER A 101 14.56 2.83 -7.31
C SER A 101 15.21 2.30 -6.03
N ALA A 102 14.39 1.70 -5.16
CA ALA A 102 14.83 0.86 -4.05
C ALA A 102 14.07 -0.46 -4.06
N LYS A 103 14.73 -1.54 -3.62
CA LYS A 103 14.16 -2.89 -3.57
C LYS A 103 14.53 -3.58 -2.26
N SER A 104 13.59 -4.35 -1.69
CA SER A 104 13.89 -5.37 -0.70
C SER A 104 13.67 -6.76 -1.28
N PHE A 105 14.31 -7.74 -0.66
CA PHE A 105 14.32 -9.12 -1.11
C PHE A 105 14.04 -10.04 0.06
N TYR A 106 13.30 -11.10 -0.17
CA TYR A 106 13.21 -12.24 0.73
C TYR A 106 14.54 -13.01 0.79
N GLU A 107 14.75 -13.80 1.81
CA GLU A 107 16.00 -14.58 1.95
C GLU A 107 16.16 -15.67 0.88
N ASN A 108 15.05 -16.08 0.22
CA ASN A 108 15.10 -16.94 -0.97
C ASN A 108 15.62 -16.24 -2.23
N GLY A 109 15.75 -14.89 -2.19
CA GLY A 109 16.23 -14.03 -3.29
C GLY A 109 15.13 -13.42 -4.14
N ASN A 110 13.87 -13.79 -3.93
CA ASN A 110 12.76 -13.13 -4.62
C ASN A 110 12.57 -11.70 -4.11
N VAL A 111 12.12 -10.82 -4.99
CA VAL A 111 11.78 -9.44 -4.62
C VAL A 111 10.61 -9.47 -3.64
N GLU A 112 10.73 -8.74 -2.52
CA GLU A 112 9.68 -8.52 -1.54
C GLU A 112 8.96 -7.20 -1.80
N PHE A 113 9.73 -6.15 -2.13
CA PHE A 113 9.21 -4.82 -2.26
C PHE A 113 9.99 -3.99 -3.29
N GLU A 114 9.29 -3.20 -4.09
CA GLU A 114 9.87 -2.22 -5.02
C GLU A 114 9.22 -0.86 -4.81
N GLU A 115 10.04 0.17 -4.74
CA GLU A 115 9.59 1.54 -4.62
C GLU A 115 10.48 2.48 -5.43
N ASN A 116 9.98 3.67 -5.72
CA ASN A 116 10.76 4.73 -6.35
C ASN A 116 10.60 6.05 -5.56
N HIS A 117 11.67 6.80 -5.46
CA HIS A 117 11.73 8.07 -4.75
C HIS A 117 12.18 9.21 -5.64
N VAL A 118 11.65 10.40 -5.36
CA VAL A 118 12.10 11.68 -5.91
C VAL A 118 12.29 12.64 -4.74
N ASN A 119 13.51 13.15 -4.54
CA ASN A 119 13.84 14.03 -3.43
C ASN A 119 13.47 13.47 -2.04
N GLY A 120 13.58 12.16 -1.82
CA GLY A 120 13.26 11.48 -0.58
C GLY A 120 11.79 11.09 -0.41
N LEU A 121 10.90 11.49 -1.33
CA LEU A 121 9.47 11.17 -1.29
C LEU A 121 9.14 10.04 -2.25
N GLN A 122 8.30 9.10 -1.84
CA GLN A 122 7.81 8.03 -2.70
C GLN A 122 7.05 8.62 -3.89
N ASN A 123 7.42 8.19 -5.11
CA ASN A 123 6.82 8.68 -6.35
C ASN A 123 6.84 7.57 -7.42
N GLY A 124 5.69 7.23 -7.97
CA GLY A 124 5.53 6.08 -8.88
C GLY A 124 4.73 4.95 -8.23
N ILE A 125 4.78 3.76 -8.79
CA ILE A 125 4.06 2.59 -8.28
C ILE A 125 4.95 1.84 -7.29
N ILE A 126 4.47 1.70 -6.06
CA ILE A 126 5.04 0.78 -5.09
C ILE A 126 4.46 -0.61 -5.36
N LYS A 127 5.32 -1.62 -5.44
CA LYS A 127 4.92 -3.01 -5.58
C LYS A 127 5.41 -3.83 -4.39
N GLU A 128 4.55 -4.68 -3.88
CA GLU A 128 4.84 -5.68 -2.88
C GLU A 128 4.57 -7.06 -3.46
N TYR A 129 5.38 -8.03 -3.12
CA TYR A 129 5.28 -9.39 -3.65
C TYR A 129 5.15 -10.39 -2.51
N TYR A 130 4.53 -11.50 -2.76
CA TYR A 130 4.58 -12.69 -1.91
C TYR A 130 5.94 -13.37 -2.03
N GLU A 131 6.29 -14.21 -1.07
CA GLU A 131 7.56 -14.96 -1.08
C GLU A 131 7.69 -15.89 -2.29
N ASN A 132 6.56 -16.33 -2.88
CA ASN A 132 6.51 -17.10 -4.13
C ASN A 132 6.75 -16.25 -5.41
N GLY A 133 7.01 -14.94 -5.26
CA GLY A 133 7.30 -14.00 -6.34
C GLY A 133 6.07 -13.41 -7.04
N LYS A 134 4.85 -13.82 -6.69
CA LYS A 134 3.62 -13.20 -7.24
C LYS A 134 3.38 -11.83 -6.63
N ILE A 135 2.78 -10.92 -7.39
CA ILE A 135 2.41 -9.57 -6.91
C ILE A 135 1.35 -9.72 -5.81
N LYS A 136 1.60 -9.04 -4.67
CA LYS A 136 0.69 -8.92 -3.53
C LYS A 136 -0.05 -7.60 -3.54
N SER A 137 0.64 -6.49 -3.87
CA SER A 137 0.00 -5.19 -3.98
C SER A 137 0.68 -4.24 -4.96
N GLU A 138 -0.11 -3.33 -5.52
CA GLU A 138 0.34 -2.19 -6.33
C GLU A 138 -0.29 -0.92 -5.78
N ARG A 139 0.53 0.06 -5.40
CA ARG A 139 0.08 1.33 -4.80
C ARG A 139 0.72 2.51 -5.52
N PRO A 140 -0.03 3.25 -6.34
CA PRO A 140 0.46 4.48 -6.95
C PRO A 140 0.67 5.57 -5.90
N MET A 141 1.87 6.16 -5.92
CA MET A 141 2.28 7.26 -5.05
C MET A 141 2.63 8.49 -5.88
N LYS A 142 2.29 9.66 -5.37
CA LYS A 142 2.69 10.95 -5.93
C LYS A 142 3.19 11.83 -4.81
N MET A 143 4.48 12.14 -4.84
CA MET A 143 5.13 12.99 -3.84
C MET A 143 4.79 12.60 -2.40
N GLY A 144 4.93 11.30 -2.07
CA GLY A 144 4.71 10.73 -0.74
C GLY A 144 3.25 10.45 -0.37
N LYS A 145 2.27 10.74 -1.26
CA LYS A 145 0.85 10.51 -1.02
C LYS A 145 0.30 9.44 -1.94
N LYS A 146 -0.65 8.62 -1.46
CA LYS A 146 -1.41 7.69 -2.31
C LYS A 146 -2.23 8.49 -3.31
N ASN A 147 -2.06 8.20 -4.61
CA ASN A 147 -2.75 8.92 -5.68
C ASN A 147 -2.88 8.01 -6.90
N GLY A 148 -4.08 7.54 -7.17
CA GLY A 148 -4.39 6.60 -8.24
C GLY A 148 -5.05 5.32 -7.76
N VAL A 149 -5.11 4.31 -8.61
CA VAL A 149 -5.77 3.03 -8.33
C VAL A 149 -4.80 2.06 -7.66
N SER A 150 -5.05 1.74 -6.40
CA SER A 150 -4.36 0.70 -5.66
C SER A 150 -5.04 -0.65 -5.88
N LYS A 151 -4.24 -1.70 -5.98
CA LYS A 151 -4.71 -3.07 -6.16
C LYS A 151 -4.02 -3.99 -5.15
N ASN A 152 -4.76 -4.92 -4.60
CA ASN A 152 -4.23 -6.03 -3.83
C ASN A 152 -4.62 -7.34 -4.51
N TYR A 153 -3.82 -8.38 -4.33
CA TYR A 153 -4.03 -9.68 -4.93
C TYR A 153 -3.96 -10.77 -3.86
N HIS A 154 -4.72 -11.82 -4.02
CA HIS A 154 -4.59 -13.05 -3.25
C HIS A 154 -3.33 -13.81 -3.64
N GLU A 155 -2.84 -14.71 -2.79
CA GLU A 155 -1.64 -15.51 -3.07
C GLU A 155 -1.77 -16.40 -4.30
N ASN A 156 -2.99 -16.79 -4.69
CA ASN A 156 -3.26 -17.48 -5.95
C ASN A 156 -3.06 -16.59 -7.19
N GLY A 157 -2.93 -15.25 -7.00
CA GLY A 157 -2.72 -14.24 -8.02
C GLY A 157 -4.01 -13.57 -8.52
N GLN A 158 -5.18 -13.96 -8.01
CA GLN A 158 -6.42 -13.29 -8.32
C GLN A 158 -6.53 -11.95 -7.59
N LEU A 159 -7.26 -11.01 -8.20
CA LEU A 159 -7.49 -9.70 -7.61
C LEU A 159 -8.27 -9.85 -6.29
N ALA A 160 -7.73 -9.27 -5.20
CA ALA A 160 -8.36 -9.25 -3.88
C ALA A 160 -9.07 -7.91 -3.62
N SER A 161 -8.50 -6.78 -4.05
CA SER A 161 -9.19 -5.49 -3.92
C SER A 161 -8.70 -4.45 -4.92
N VAL A 162 -9.60 -3.52 -5.23
CA VAL A 162 -9.31 -2.30 -6.00
C VAL A 162 -9.88 -1.10 -5.25
N VAL A 163 -9.03 -0.10 -5.01
CA VAL A 163 -9.44 1.14 -4.36
C VAL A 163 -8.72 2.33 -4.98
N THR A 164 -9.46 3.40 -5.25
CA THR A 164 -8.89 4.64 -5.78
C THR A 164 -8.59 5.60 -4.65
N PHE A 165 -7.41 6.22 -4.71
CA PHE A 165 -6.99 7.27 -3.79
C PHE A 165 -6.75 8.59 -4.53
N LYS A 166 -7.08 9.68 -3.88
CA LYS A 166 -6.73 11.03 -4.28
C LYS A 166 -6.13 11.76 -3.06
N ASN A 167 -4.82 11.99 -3.09
CA ASN A 167 -4.08 12.61 -1.99
C ASN A 167 -4.37 11.95 -0.62
N ASP A 168 -4.18 10.63 -0.52
CA ASP A 168 -4.44 9.74 0.63
C ASP A 168 -5.91 9.50 0.98
N LEU A 169 -6.87 10.22 0.41
CA LEU A 169 -8.28 10.00 0.64
C LEU A 169 -8.84 9.00 -0.37
N GLN A 170 -9.67 8.07 0.11
CA GLN A 170 -10.42 7.16 -0.76
C GLN A 170 -11.45 7.95 -1.58
N GLU A 171 -11.55 7.63 -2.87
CA GLU A 171 -12.44 8.31 -3.81
C GLU A 171 -13.00 7.32 -4.84
N GLY A 172 -14.30 7.36 -5.10
CA GLY A 172 -14.95 6.49 -6.07
C GLY A 172 -15.26 5.09 -5.53
N VAL A 173 -15.38 4.12 -6.43
CA VAL A 173 -15.80 2.75 -6.08
C VAL A 173 -14.61 1.93 -5.60
N GLN A 174 -14.74 1.32 -4.41
CA GLN A 174 -13.90 0.21 -3.96
C GLN A 174 -14.61 -1.10 -4.23
N LYS A 175 -13.86 -2.10 -4.65
CA LYS A 175 -14.33 -3.49 -4.80
C LYS A 175 -13.35 -4.43 -4.13
N ASP A 176 -13.89 -5.34 -3.33
CA ASP A 176 -13.14 -6.45 -2.73
C ASP A 176 -13.68 -7.76 -3.29
N TYR A 177 -12.81 -8.75 -3.46
CA TYR A 177 -13.13 -10.01 -4.11
C TYR A 177 -12.68 -11.20 -3.27
N PHE A 178 -13.45 -12.24 -3.27
CA PHE A 178 -13.06 -13.54 -2.75
C PHE A 178 -11.89 -14.14 -3.55
N ASP A 179 -11.21 -15.11 -2.96
CA ASP A 179 -10.10 -15.83 -3.59
C ASP A 179 -10.53 -16.73 -4.77
N ASN A 180 -11.86 -16.93 -4.98
CA ASN A 180 -12.45 -17.56 -6.17
C ASN A 180 -12.76 -16.56 -7.29
N GLY A 181 -12.48 -15.26 -7.09
CA GLY A 181 -12.68 -14.17 -8.05
C GLY A 181 -14.05 -13.52 -8.02
N ASN A 182 -15.04 -14.06 -7.28
CA ASN A 182 -16.35 -13.44 -7.13
C ASN A 182 -16.25 -12.16 -6.30
N LEU A 183 -17.08 -11.17 -6.63
CA LEU A 183 -17.19 -9.93 -5.87
C LEU A 183 -17.69 -10.25 -4.45
N GLU A 184 -16.99 -9.73 -3.43
CA GLU A 184 -17.34 -9.85 -2.02
C GLU A 184 -18.04 -8.60 -1.53
N VAL A 185 -17.46 -7.43 -1.84
CA VAL A 185 -17.95 -6.15 -1.36
C VAL A 185 -17.77 -5.07 -2.41
N GLU A 186 -18.74 -4.15 -2.47
CA GLU A 186 -18.66 -2.91 -3.23
C GLU A 186 -19.06 -1.73 -2.34
N PHE A 187 -18.19 -0.70 -2.29
CA PHE A 187 -18.42 0.57 -1.60
C PHE A 187 -18.24 1.73 -2.54
N VAL A 188 -18.87 2.85 -2.21
CA VAL A 188 -18.56 4.15 -2.81
C VAL A 188 -17.97 5.06 -1.75
N TYR A 189 -16.87 5.72 -2.08
CA TYR A 189 -16.23 6.73 -1.24
C TYR A 189 -16.24 8.09 -1.90
N LYS A 190 -16.45 9.12 -1.09
CA LYS A 190 -16.31 10.52 -1.48
C LYS A 190 -15.53 11.25 -0.38
N ASN A 191 -14.37 11.79 -0.74
CA ASN A 191 -13.48 12.45 0.22
C ASN A 191 -13.17 11.60 1.47
N GLY A 192 -12.93 10.30 1.30
CA GLY A 192 -12.61 9.34 2.37
C GLY A 192 -13.80 8.88 3.21
N LYS A 193 -15.02 9.32 2.92
CA LYS A 193 -16.25 8.88 3.60
C LYS A 193 -17.06 7.95 2.71
N ARG A 194 -17.70 6.94 3.31
CA ARG A 194 -18.67 6.10 2.59
C ARG A 194 -19.86 6.93 2.16
N GLU A 195 -20.26 6.79 0.90
CA GLU A 195 -21.37 7.51 0.28
C GLU A 195 -22.09 6.58 -0.69
N GLY A 196 -23.44 6.64 -0.74
CA GLY A 196 -24.22 5.79 -1.63
C GLY A 196 -24.41 4.37 -1.13
N LEU A 197 -24.56 3.41 -2.03
CA LEU A 197 -24.97 2.05 -1.69
C LEU A 197 -23.75 1.14 -1.46
N TYR A 198 -23.65 0.59 -0.25
CA TYR A 198 -22.80 -0.55 0.09
C TYR A 198 -23.48 -1.83 -0.34
N LYS A 199 -22.75 -2.74 -0.97
CA LYS A 199 -23.22 -4.09 -1.32
C LYS A 199 -22.24 -5.14 -0.84
N ARG A 200 -22.77 -6.22 -0.28
CA ARG A 200 -22.03 -7.43 0.06
C ARG A 200 -22.64 -8.63 -0.63
N TYR A 201 -21.80 -9.56 -1.03
CA TYR A 201 -22.20 -10.73 -1.78
C TYR A 201 -21.75 -12.00 -1.05
N TYR A 202 -22.49 -13.05 -1.17
CA TYR A 202 -22.08 -14.40 -0.78
C TYR A 202 -20.92 -14.88 -1.68
N ARG A 203 -20.16 -15.86 -1.18
CA ARG A 203 -19.08 -16.48 -1.96
C ARG A 203 -19.55 -17.09 -3.30
N SER A 204 -20.82 -17.44 -3.40
CA SER A 204 -21.48 -17.85 -4.65
C SER A 204 -21.69 -16.74 -5.68
N GLY A 205 -21.47 -15.46 -5.27
CA GLY A 205 -21.68 -14.27 -6.10
C GLY A 205 -23.10 -13.70 -5.99
N LYS A 206 -24.00 -14.31 -5.20
CA LYS A 206 -25.35 -13.78 -4.98
C LYS A 206 -25.31 -12.61 -3.99
N LEU A 207 -26.19 -11.65 -4.16
CA LEU A 207 -26.32 -10.49 -3.27
C LEU A 207 -26.75 -10.94 -1.88
N GLU A 208 -26.01 -10.46 -0.85
CA GLU A 208 -26.28 -10.74 0.56
C GLU A 208 -26.86 -9.52 1.29
N LEU A 209 -26.31 -8.33 1.00
CA LEU A 209 -26.69 -7.11 1.71
C LEU A 209 -26.60 -5.89 0.81
N GLU A 210 -27.60 -5.03 0.92
CA GLU A 210 -27.59 -3.64 0.45
C GLU A 210 -27.78 -2.70 1.63
N MET A 211 -26.88 -1.72 1.79
CA MET A 211 -26.89 -0.77 2.89
C MET A 211 -26.56 0.64 2.36
N PRO A 212 -27.48 1.59 2.40
CA PRO A 212 -27.19 2.95 1.97
C PRO A 212 -26.40 3.72 3.04
N TYR A 213 -25.41 4.48 2.57
CA TYR A 213 -24.56 5.35 3.38
C TYR A 213 -24.70 6.80 2.94
N LYS A 214 -24.64 7.71 3.91
CA LYS A 214 -24.54 9.15 3.71
C LYS A 214 -23.57 9.73 4.73
N ASP A 215 -22.59 10.50 4.25
CA ASP A 215 -21.56 11.12 5.11
C ASP A 215 -20.82 10.13 6.03
N GLY A 216 -20.66 8.88 5.60
CA GLY A 216 -19.97 7.80 6.33
C GLY A 216 -20.85 7.04 7.32
N LYS A 217 -22.14 7.32 7.42
CA LYS A 217 -23.10 6.65 8.32
C LYS A 217 -24.19 5.95 7.52
N GLU A 218 -24.71 4.83 8.07
CA GLU A 218 -25.87 4.14 7.52
C GLU A 218 -27.06 5.11 7.51
N ASN A 219 -27.73 5.24 6.35
CA ASN A 219 -28.85 6.18 6.22
C ASN A 219 -29.78 5.75 5.08
N GLY A 220 -30.94 5.26 5.42
CA GLY A 220 -31.96 4.76 4.50
C GLY A 220 -32.36 3.33 4.77
N LYS A 221 -33.01 2.70 3.78
CA LYS A 221 -33.47 1.32 3.89
C LYS A 221 -32.38 0.34 3.48
N SER A 222 -32.03 -0.58 4.38
CA SER A 222 -31.15 -1.73 4.08
C SER A 222 -31.99 -2.96 3.77
N LYS A 223 -31.42 -3.86 2.98
CA LYS A 223 -31.97 -5.19 2.69
C LYS A 223 -30.90 -6.23 2.80
N GLN A 224 -31.22 -7.28 3.57
CA GLN A 224 -30.40 -8.49 3.61
C GLN A 224 -31.16 -9.65 2.98
N TYR A 225 -30.43 -10.49 2.27
CA TYR A 225 -31.02 -11.58 1.50
C TYR A 225 -30.46 -12.93 1.97
N TRP A 226 -31.30 -13.94 1.92
CA TRP A 226 -30.88 -15.34 1.99
C TRP A 226 -30.14 -15.74 0.71
N GLU A 227 -29.34 -16.78 0.77
CA GLU A 227 -28.62 -17.24 -0.43
C GLU A 227 -29.54 -17.77 -1.55
N ASN A 228 -30.80 -18.14 -1.22
CA ASN A 228 -31.83 -18.46 -2.21
C ASN A 228 -32.39 -17.21 -2.93
N GLY A 229 -32.03 -15.99 -2.48
CA GLY A 229 -32.44 -14.69 -3.06
C GLY A 229 -33.66 -14.05 -2.38
N ASN A 230 -34.33 -14.76 -1.47
CA ASN A 230 -35.44 -14.18 -0.69
C ASN A 230 -34.89 -13.15 0.31
N ILE A 231 -35.69 -12.12 0.61
CA ILE A 231 -35.35 -11.15 1.66
C ILE A 231 -35.29 -11.85 3.02
N MET A 232 -34.19 -11.63 3.76
CA MET A 232 -34.02 -12.05 5.15
C MET A 232 -34.46 -10.96 6.11
N ASN A 233 -33.98 -9.73 5.89
CA ASN A 233 -34.28 -8.58 6.74
C ASN A 233 -34.44 -7.30 5.90
N GLU A 234 -35.33 -6.44 6.30
CA GLU A 234 -35.41 -5.05 5.90
C GLU A 234 -35.31 -4.16 7.15
N ALA A 235 -34.39 -3.21 7.12
CA ALA A 235 -34.16 -2.30 8.23
C ALA A 235 -34.05 -0.85 7.73
N THR A 236 -34.51 0.08 8.55
CA THR A 236 -34.35 1.50 8.26
C THR A 236 -33.35 2.12 9.21
N TYR A 237 -32.40 2.86 8.65
CA TYR A 237 -31.34 3.56 9.39
C TYR A 237 -31.46 5.07 9.20
N LYS A 238 -31.13 5.81 10.24
CA LYS A 238 -31.02 7.27 10.23
C LYS A 238 -29.77 7.67 11.02
N ASN A 239 -28.80 8.24 10.32
CA ASN A 239 -27.51 8.66 10.89
C ASN A 239 -26.79 7.56 11.69
N GLY A 240 -26.86 6.31 11.27
CA GLY A 240 -26.20 5.15 11.87
C GLY A 240 -27.03 4.42 12.91
N MET A 241 -28.21 4.89 13.26
CA MET A 241 -29.11 4.25 14.24
C MET A 241 -30.31 3.60 13.55
N LEU A 242 -30.80 2.50 14.08
CA LEU A 242 -32.03 1.85 13.64
C LEU A 242 -33.23 2.73 14.01
N GLU A 243 -33.99 3.14 13.00
CA GLU A 243 -35.12 4.06 13.15
C GLU A 243 -36.21 3.69 12.14
N GLY A 244 -37.47 3.65 12.57
CA GLY A 244 -38.60 3.33 11.70
C GLY A 244 -38.86 1.85 11.50
N PRO A 245 -39.50 1.42 10.38
CA PRO A 245 -39.93 0.05 10.16
C PRO A 245 -38.79 -0.94 10.04
N GLN A 246 -38.92 -2.08 10.71
CA GLN A 246 -38.03 -3.23 10.67
C GLN A 246 -38.83 -4.46 10.31
N LYS A 247 -38.36 -5.32 9.43
CA LYS A 247 -39.00 -6.56 9.03
C LYS A 247 -37.98 -7.69 8.93
N ALA A 248 -38.34 -8.86 9.41
CA ALA A 248 -37.60 -10.10 9.20
C ALA A 248 -38.50 -11.10 8.51
N TYR A 249 -37.91 -11.96 7.67
CA TYR A 249 -38.65 -12.95 6.91
C TYR A 249 -38.06 -14.35 7.14
N HIS A 250 -38.90 -15.36 7.06
CA HIS A 250 -38.46 -16.74 6.96
C HIS A 250 -37.74 -16.99 5.62
N GLU A 251 -36.95 -18.06 5.53
CA GLU A 251 -36.22 -18.39 4.31
C GLU A 251 -37.13 -18.64 3.08
N ASN A 252 -38.37 -19.05 3.31
CA ASN A 252 -39.42 -19.19 2.29
C ASN A 252 -40.02 -17.85 1.81
N GLY A 253 -39.54 -16.70 2.38
CA GLY A 253 -39.99 -15.36 2.01
C GLY A 253 -41.25 -14.87 2.76
N VAL A 254 -41.83 -15.68 3.65
CA VAL A 254 -42.97 -15.29 4.46
C VAL A 254 -42.51 -14.36 5.59
N LEU A 255 -43.24 -13.29 5.87
CA LEU A 255 -42.96 -12.36 6.95
C LEU A 255 -42.90 -13.11 8.29
N LYS A 256 -41.83 -12.93 9.06
CA LYS A 256 -41.58 -13.53 10.37
C LYS A 256 -41.83 -12.57 11.51
N VAL A 257 -41.31 -11.36 11.39
CA VAL A 257 -41.48 -10.32 12.42
C VAL A 257 -41.59 -8.97 11.75
N GLU A 258 -42.47 -8.13 12.25
CA GLU A 258 -42.46 -6.70 11.94
C GLU A 258 -42.58 -5.85 13.19
N MET A 259 -41.85 -4.72 13.21
CA MET A 259 -41.87 -3.76 14.30
C MET A 259 -41.48 -2.37 13.79
N THR A 260 -41.74 -1.37 14.59
CA THR A 260 -41.26 -0.02 14.38
C THR A 260 -40.33 0.39 15.52
N LEU A 261 -39.16 0.94 15.21
CA LEU A 261 -38.22 1.45 16.19
C LEU A 261 -38.21 2.98 16.21
N LYS A 262 -38.07 3.54 17.39
CA LYS A 262 -37.77 4.94 17.64
C LYS A 262 -36.68 5.01 18.71
N ASP A 263 -35.61 5.74 18.45
CA ASP A 263 -34.43 5.80 19.32
C ASP A 263 -33.95 4.37 19.72
N GLU A 264 -33.90 3.44 18.75
CA GLU A 264 -33.51 2.05 18.86
C GLU A 264 -34.40 1.19 19.78
N ARG A 265 -35.59 1.69 20.15
CA ARG A 265 -36.56 0.98 20.99
C ARG A 265 -37.83 0.69 20.22
N PRO A 266 -38.46 -0.49 20.41
CA PRO A 266 -39.75 -0.78 19.84
C PRO A 266 -40.80 0.23 20.29
N ILE A 267 -41.65 0.64 19.36
CA ILE A 267 -42.87 1.43 19.62
C ILE A 267 -44.05 0.79 18.94
N GLY A 268 -45.19 0.80 19.62
CA GLY A 268 -46.41 0.19 19.09
C GLY A 268 -46.39 -1.34 19.16
N ASP A 269 -46.95 -1.97 18.14
CA ASP A 269 -47.08 -3.41 18.10
C ASP A 269 -45.85 -4.08 17.48
N VAL A 270 -45.33 -5.15 18.09
CA VAL A 270 -44.41 -6.12 17.53
C VAL A 270 -45.24 -7.37 17.18
N LEU A 271 -45.25 -7.72 15.89
CA LEU A 271 -46.02 -8.84 15.38
C LEU A 271 -45.12 -9.95 14.90
N THR A 272 -45.45 -11.20 15.30
CA THR A 272 -44.69 -12.39 14.92
C THR A 272 -45.59 -13.39 14.21
N TYR A 273 -45.08 -13.97 13.11
CA TYR A 273 -45.80 -14.87 12.24
C TYR A 273 -45.05 -16.20 12.07
N ASP A 274 -45.77 -17.29 11.89
CA ASP A 274 -45.19 -18.59 11.54
C ASP A 274 -44.80 -18.66 10.03
N GLU A 275 -44.16 -19.77 9.62
CA GLU A 275 -43.76 -20.02 8.24
C GLU A 275 -44.94 -20.09 7.22
N LYS A 276 -46.19 -20.20 7.69
CA LYS A 276 -47.41 -20.16 6.87
C LYS A 276 -48.04 -18.77 6.85
N GLY A 277 -47.45 -17.77 7.54
CA GLY A 277 -47.95 -16.41 7.62
C GLY A 277 -49.06 -16.20 8.64
N LYS A 278 -49.33 -17.19 9.53
CA LYS A 278 -50.30 -17.05 10.62
C LYS A 278 -49.69 -16.24 11.76
N LEU A 279 -50.42 -15.24 12.24
CA LEU A 279 -50.01 -14.45 13.42
C LEU A 279 -49.98 -15.36 14.65
N ILE A 280 -48.81 -15.46 15.32
CA ILE A 280 -48.57 -16.30 16.49
C ILE A 280 -48.13 -15.48 17.71
N GLY A 281 -47.79 -14.19 17.56
CA GLY A 281 -47.40 -13.33 18.66
C GLY A 281 -47.74 -11.88 18.39
N LYS A 282 -48.17 -11.15 19.42
CA LYS A 282 -48.37 -9.71 19.41
C LYS A 282 -47.98 -9.15 20.76
N GLU A 283 -47.01 -8.29 20.78
CA GLU A 283 -46.54 -7.53 21.94
C GLU A 283 -46.70 -6.05 21.69
N ARG A 284 -47.01 -5.25 22.69
CA ARG A 284 -47.19 -3.80 22.56
C ARG A 284 -46.25 -3.06 23.50
N TYR A 285 -45.49 -2.12 22.92
CA TYR A 285 -44.48 -1.29 23.57
C TYR A 285 -44.88 0.20 23.58
#